data_6a2e081e46b5aae38871c3770276f8c1
#
_entry.id   6a2e081e46b5aae38871c3770276f8c1
#
_cell.length_a   1.000
_cell.length_b   1.000
_cell.length_c   1.000
_cell.angle_alpha   90.00
_cell.angle_beta   90.00
_cell.angle_gamma   90.00
#
_symmetry.space_group_name_H-M   'P 1'
#
loop_
_entity.id
_entity.type
_entity.pdbx_description
1 polymer ?
#
loop_
_entity_poly.entity_id
_entity_poly.type
_entity_poly.pdbx_seq_one_letter_code
_entity_poly.pdbx_strand_id
1 'polypeptide(L)'
;MLREIDVLIIGAGAAGLMCAHIAGKRGRSVLLLDHAKKPAEKIRISGGGRCNFTNIYSSPSAFISHNAHFCKSIFSRYTQSDFIELVESHKIKFHEKKLGQLFCDNSAQEIITMLLDECSKANVTLELNTKIHSVHSAQDGFRVVVSAHTHTGEKHAEIISQSLVVATGGLSIPKIGASRLGYDIAQQFGLEVTSL
;
A
#
# COMPACT_ATOMS: atom_id res chain seq x y z
N MET A 1 -0.22 15.49 -19.75
CA MET A 1 0.36 16.49 -18.81
C MET A 1 1.50 15.81 -18.08
N LEU A 2 2.67 16.45 -18.00
CA LEU A 2 3.83 15.95 -17.26
C LEU A 2 3.72 16.38 -15.79
N ARG A 3 4.01 15.48 -14.85
CA ARG A 3 4.05 15.75 -13.39
C ARG A 3 5.35 15.21 -12.82
N GLU A 4 6.01 16.00 -11.99
CA GLU A 4 7.25 15.61 -11.29
C GLU A 4 6.99 15.50 -9.78
N ILE A 5 7.48 14.42 -9.17
CA ILE A 5 7.28 14.11 -7.75
C ILE A 5 8.47 13.34 -7.19
N ASP A 6 8.63 13.34 -5.87
CA ASP A 6 9.69 12.54 -5.22
C ASP A 6 9.35 11.04 -5.22
N VAL A 7 8.11 10.69 -4.84
CA VAL A 7 7.72 9.30 -4.62
C VAL A 7 6.38 9.00 -5.31
N LEU A 8 6.41 8.09 -6.26
CA LEU A 8 5.21 7.48 -6.85
C LEU A 8 4.98 6.12 -6.21
N ILE A 9 3.75 5.90 -5.74
CA ILE A 9 3.34 4.62 -5.14
C ILE A 9 2.19 4.04 -5.95
N ILE A 10 2.33 2.80 -6.41
CA ILE A 10 1.29 2.05 -7.14
C ILE A 10 0.63 1.05 -6.19
N GLY A 11 -0.65 1.28 -5.89
CA GLY A 11 -1.49 0.45 -5.03
C GLY A 11 -1.82 1.12 -3.70
N ALA A 12 -3.09 1.54 -3.51
CA ALA A 12 -3.61 2.15 -2.29
C ALA A 12 -4.17 1.12 -1.31
N GLY A 13 -3.46 0.00 -1.14
CA GLY A 13 -3.69 -0.98 -0.08
C GLY A 13 -2.97 -0.62 1.23
N ALA A 14 -2.93 -1.54 2.19
CA ALA A 14 -2.27 -1.33 3.49
C ALA A 14 -0.81 -0.85 3.33
N ALA A 15 -0.02 -1.55 2.51
CA ALA A 15 1.39 -1.22 2.30
C ALA A 15 1.58 0.15 1.64
N GLY A 16 0.78 0.45 0.60
CA GLY A 16 0.87 1.72 -0.11
C GLY A 16 0.47 2.90 0.75
N LEU A 17 -0.63 2.81 1.50
CA LEU A 17 -1.06 3.87 2.43
C LEU A 17 -0.03 4.11 3.54
N MET A 18 0.51 3.04 4.16
CA MET A 18 1.57 3.17 5.16
C MET A 18 2.83 3.82 4.58
N CYS A 19 3.28 3.37 3.41
CA CYS A 19 4.45 3.95 2.74
C CYS A 19 4.23 5.42 2.40
N ALA A 20 3.05 5.76 1.87
CA ALA A 20 2.71 7.12 1.46
C ALA A 20 2.75 8.11 2.63
N HIS A 21 2.08 7.76 3.74
CA HIS A 21 2.06 8.61 4.92
C HIS A 21 3.47 8.80 5.52
N ILE A 22 4.28 7.74 5.58
CA ILE A 22 5.65 7.84 6.10
C ILE A 22 6.54 8.71 5.19
N ALA A 23 6.44 8.54 3.88
CA ALA A 23 7.19 9.37 2.92
C ALA A 23 6.77 10.85 3.00
N GLY A 24 5.45 11.11 3.07
CA GLY A 24 4.92 12.46 3.22
C GLY A 24 5.33 13.11 4.54
N LYS A 25 5.30 12.40 5.66
CA LYS A 25 5.82 12.89 6.96
C LYS A 25 7.31 13.27 6.92
N ARG A 26 8.07 12.69 6.01
CA ARG A 26 9.49 13.05 5.75
C ARG A 26 9.64 14.23 4.78
N GLY A 27 8.56 14.93 4.44
CA GLY A 27 8.56 16.09 3.56
C GLY A 27 8.71 15.76 2.07
N ARG A 28 8.45 14.51 1.66
CA ARG A 28 8.47 14.13 0.24
C ARG A 28 7.14 14.46 -0.43
N SER A 29 7.19 14.91 -1.67
CA SER A 29 6.01 14.98 -2.53
C SER A 29 5.61 13.57 -2.94
N VAL A 30 4.40 13.14 -2.56
CA VAL A 30 3.94 11.76 -2.73
C VAL A 30 2.66 11.73 -3.56
N LEU A 31 2.68 10.87 -4.59
CA LEU A 31 1.50 10.51 -5.35
C LEU A 31 1.23 9.01 -5.18
N LEU A 32 0.05 8.70 -4.67
CA LEU A 32 -0.44 7.33 -4.48
C LEU A 32 -1.53 7.04 -5.51
N LEU A 33 -1.33 6.04 -6.35
CA LEU A 33 -2.25 5.64 -7.42
C LEU A 33 -2.89 4.29 -7.13
N ASP A 34 -4.17 4.17 -7.48
CA ASP A 34 -4.84 2.87 -7.52
C ASP A 34 -5.83 2.79 -8.70
N HIS A 35 -5.95 1.62 -9.31
CA HIS A 35 -6.92 1.36 -10.36
C HIS A 35 -8.35 1.16 -9.83
N ALA A 36 -8.51 0.86 -8.54
CA ALA A 36 -9.79 0.64 -7.89
C ALA A 36 -10.56 1.96 -7.68
N LYS A 37 -11.88 1.84 -7.57
CA LYS A 37 -12.78 2.97 -7.22
C LYS A 37 -12.68 3.39 -5.75
N LYS A 38 -12.21 2.50 -4.89
CA LYS A 38 -12.04 2.72 -3.44
C LYS A 38 -10.69 2.19 -2.99
N PRO A 39 -10.02 2.86 -2.05
CA PRO A 39 -8.77 2.36 -1.51
C PRO A 39 -9.00 1.21 -0.53
N ALA A 40 -7.96 0.43 -0.27
CA ALA A 40 -7.87 -0.55 0.80
C ALA A 40 -8.90 -1.68 0.75
N GLU A 41 -9.28 -2.16 -0.44
CA GLU A 41 -10.30 -3.19 -0.62
C GLU A 41 -10.00 -4.49 0.18
N LYS A 42 -8.74 -4.93 0.26
CA LYS A 42 -8.37 -6.11 1.06
C LYS A 42 -8.55 -5.86 2.57
N ILE A 43 -8.28 -4.66 3.07
CA ILE A 43 -8.53 -4.29 4.47
C ILE A 43 -10.04 -4.38 4.75
N ARG A 44 -10.85 -3.79 3.86
CA ARG A 44 -12.31 -3.70 3.99
C ARG A 44 -12.98 -5.04 4.22
N ILE A 45 -12.54 -6.09 3.54
CA ILE A 45 -13.11 -7.43 3.63
C ILE A 45 -12.40 -8.33 4.65
N SER A 46 -11.23 -7.92 5.14
CA SER A 46 -10.44 -8.75 6.05
C SER A 46 -11.17 -8.95 7.38
N GLY A 47 -10.93 -10.10 7.99
CA GLY A 47 -11.54 -10.43 9.28
C GLY A 47 -13.07 -10.41 9.31
N GLY A 48 -13.72 -10.66 8.16
CA GLY A 48 -15.19 -10.57 8.04
C GLY A 48 -15.71 -9.13 8.16
N GLY A 49 -14.92 -8.14 7.69
CA GLY A 49 -15.26 -6.72 7.73
C GLY A 49 -14.86 -6.00 9.04
N ARG A 50 -14.16 -6.69 9.95
CA ARG A 50 -13.65 -6.13 11.21
C ARG A 50 -12.13 -5.92 11.23
N CYS A 51 -11.45 -6.18 10.13
CA CYS A 51 -10.00 -6.10 9.97
C CYS A 51 -9.21 -6.85 11.05
N ASN A 52 -8.68 -8.02 10.73
CA ASN A 52 -7.57 -8.56 11.49
C ASN A 52 -6.31 -7.73 11.18
N PHE A 53 -6.06 -6.68 11.97
CA PHE A 53 -5.07 -5.68 11.60
C PHE A 53 -3.65 -6.04 12.04
N THR A 54 -3.49 -6.86 13.07
CA THR A 54 -2.18 -7.40 13.47
C THR A 54 -2.31 -8.61 14.38
N ASN A 55 -1.15 -9.16 14.77
CA ASN A 55 -1.03 -10.21 15.79
C ASN A 55 0.05 -9.80 16.80
N ILE A 56 -0.26 -9.83 18.10
CA ILE A 56 0.66 -9.42 19.16
C ILE A 56 1.93 -10.27 19.24
N TYR A 57 1.89 -11.50 18.71
CA TYR A 57 3.04 -12.41 18.66
C TYR A 57 3.82 -12.33 17.35
N SER A 58 3.54 -11.32 16.50
CA SER A 58 4.28 -11.15 15.25
C SER A 58 5.77 -10.94 15.52
N SER A 59 6.58 -11.74 14.85
CA SER A 59 8.04 -11.69 14.93
C SER A 59 8.64 -12.16 13.61
N PRO A 60 9.91 -11.90 13.30
CA PRO A 60 10.53 -12.38 12.07
C PRO A 60 10.42 -13.88 11.84
N SER A 61 10.40 -14.69 12.93
CA SER A 61 10.26 -16.15 12.86
C SER A 61 8.85 -16.63 12.46
N ALA A 62 7.84 -15.76 12.54
CA ALA A 62 6.48 -16.07 12.11
C ALA A 62 6.28 -15.97 10.58
N PHE A 63 7.29 -15.47 9.86
CA PHE A 63 7.25 -15.30 8.41
C PHE A 63 7.99 -16.44 7.72
N ILE A 64 7.25 -17.28 7.03
CA ILE A 64 7.80 -18.43 6.31
C ILE A 64 8.32 -17.97 4.95
N SER A 65 9.61 -18.14 4.71
CA SER A 65 10.30 -17.74 3.49
C SER A 65 11.59 -18.54 3.32
N HIS A 66 12.04 -18.72 2.07
CA HIS A 66 13.38 -19.28 1.80
C HIS A 66 14.49 -18.39 2.37
N ASN A 67 14.24 -17.07 2.53
CA ASN A 67 15.14 -16.15 3.20
C ASN A 67 14.64 -15.86 4.63
N ALA A 68 15.12 -16.61 5.61
CA ALA A 68 14.78 -16.42 7.03
C ALA A 68 15.16 -15.03 7.60
N HIS A 69 15.93 -14.24 6.87
CA HIS A 69 16.36 -12.89 7.29
C HIS A 69 15.53 -11.78 6.66
N PHE A 70 14.64 -12.11 5.69
CA PHE A 70 13.90 -11.12 4.90
C PHE A 70 13.17 -10.06 5.75
N CYS A 71 12.50 -10.49 6.82
CA CYS A 71 11.71 -9.59 7.66
C CYS A 71 12.48 -8.93 8.82
N LYS A 72 13.72 -9.34 9.10
CA LYS A 72 14.46 -8.86 10.30
C LYS A 72 14.66 -7.35 10.32
N SER A 73 15.11 -6.75 9.20
CA SER A 73 15.34 -5.32 9.11
C SER A 73 14.03 -4.50 9.16
N ILE A 74 12.91 -5.08 8.72
CA ILE A 74 11.59 -4.45 8.79
C ILE A 74 11.16 -4.38 10.25
N PHE A 75 11.18 -5.51 10.96
CA PHE A 75 10.80 -5.60 12.37
C PHE A 75 11.70 -4.81 13.32
N SER A 76 12.96 -4.55 12.96
CA SER A 76 13.83 -3.68 13.78
C SER A 76 13.48 -2.19 13.66
N ARG A 77 12.63 -1.80 12.70
CA ARG A 77 12.25 -0.41 12.44
C ARG A 77 10.80 -0.11 12.70
N TYR A 78 9.95 -1.11 12.54
CA TYR A 78 8.50 -0.99 12.71
C TYR A 78 7.92 -2.34 13.13
N THR A 79 7.36 -2.39 14.31
CA THR A 79 6.82 -3.61 14.93
C THR A 79 5.30 -3.61 14.91
N GLN A 80 4.68 -4.72 15.31
CA GLN A 80 3.25 -4.78 15.57
C GLN A 80 2.82 -3.81 16.69
N SER A 81 3.67 -3.56 17.68
CA SER A 81 3.40 -2.61 18.77
C SER A 81 3.30 -1.18 18.26
N ASP A 82 4.19 -0.77 17.34
CA ASP A 82 4.12 0.56 16.72
C ASP A 82 2.80 0.76 15.96
N PHE A 83 2.30 -0.30 15.31
CA PHE A 83 1.00 -0.22 14.62
C PHE A 83 -0.17 -0.20 15.60
N ILE A 84 -0.09 -0.95 16.71
CA ILE A 84 -1.10 -0.89 17.78
C ILE A 84 -1.17 0.52 18.38
N GLU A 85 -0.02 1.13 18.69
CA GLU A 85 0.04 2.51 19.18
C GLU A 85 -0.60 3.50 18.21
N LEU A 86 -0.40 3.33 16.90
CA LEU A 86 -1.06 4.15 15.89
C LEU A 86 -2.59 3.98 15.95
N VAL A 87 -3.07 2.74 16.05
CA VAL A 87 -4.52 2.42 16.17
C VAL A 87 -5.11 3.05 17.43
N GLU A 88 -4.43 2.95 18.58
CA GLU A 88 -4.83 3.54 19.86
C GLU A 88 -4.84 5.07 19.80
N SER A 89 -3.85 5.69 19.15
CA SER A 89 -3.79 7.15 19.00
C SER A 89 -5.01 7.72 18.26
N HIS A 90 -5.59 6.92 17.36
CA HIS A 90 -6.85 7.23 16.68
C HIS A 90 -8.11 6.79 17.46
N LYS A 91 -7.94 6.31 18.70
CA LYS A 91 -9.04 5.89 19.59
C LYS A 91 -9.92 4.77 18.98
N ILE A 92 -9.35 3.95 18.12
CA ILE A 92 -10.03 2.80 17.52
C ILE A 92 -10.06 1.68 18.56
N LYS A 93 -11.26 1.20 18.89
CA LYS A 93 -11.45 0.09 19.81
C LYS A 93 -11.23 -1.24 19.13
N PHE A 94 -10.56 -2.15 19.82
CA PHE A 94 -10.25 -3.48 19.31
C PHE A 94 -10.20 -4.51 20.45
N HIS A 95 -10.23 -5.78 20.07
CA HIS A 95 -10.10 -6.92 20.99
C HIS A 95 -9.22 -8.00 20.40
N GLU A 96 -8.63 -8.79 21.27
CA GLU A 96 -8.01 -10.06 20.89
C GLU A 96 -9.09 -11.13 20.69
N LYS A 97 -9.12 -11.76 19.53
CA LYS A 97 -10.05 -12.83 19.23
C LYS A 97 -9.51 -14.20 19.70
N LYS A 98 -8.36 -14.59 19.19
CA LYS A 98 -7.63 -15.82 19.58
C LYS A 98 -6.17 -15.74 19.07
N LEU A 99 -5.27 -16.41 19.78
CA LEU A 99 -3.88 -16.59 19.38
C LEU A 99 -3.18 -15.24 19.00
N GLY A 100 -3.48 -14.20 19.74
CA GLY A 100 -2.88 -12.88 19.54
C GLY A 100 -3.44 -12.06 18.38
N GLN A 101 -4.45 -12.54 17.67
CA GLN A 101 -5.07 -11.81 16.55
C GLN A 101 -5.91 -10.64 17.07
N LEU A 102 -5.63 -9.42 16.61
CA LEU A 102 -6.37 -8.22 16.97
C LEU A 102 -7.34 -7.78 15.88
N PHE A 103 -8.58 -7.53 16.27
CA PHE A 103 -9.69 -7.12 15.39
C PHE A 103 -10.32 -5.83 15.89
N CYS A 104 -10.72 -4.95 14.98
CA CYS A 104 -11.56 -3.80 15.34
C CYS A 104 -12.90 -4.26 15.92
N ASP A 105 -13.39 -3.56 16.91
CA ASP A 105 -14.69 -3.87 17.53
C ASP A 105 -15.86 -3.60 16.57
N ASN A 106 -15.78 -2.52 15.80
CA ASN A 106 -16.86 -2.08 14.92
C ASN A 106 -16.64 -2.50 13.47
N SER A 107 -15.61 -1.94 12.79
CA SER A 107 -15.47 -2.06 11.35
C SER A 107 -14.04 -1.90 10.86
N ALA A 108 -13.70 -2.64 9.81
CA ALA A 108 -12.46 -2.43 9.03
C ALA A 108 -12.34 -1.00 8.48
N GLN A 109 -13.47 -0.28 8.34
CA GLN A 109 -13.48 1.10 7.87
C GLN A 109 -12.70 2.04 8.82
N GLU A 110 -12.64 1.73 10.12
CA GLU A 110 -11.88 2.54 11.09
C GLU A 110 -10.39 2.57 10.75
N ILE A 111 -9.80 1.41 10.44
CA ILE A 111 -8.39 1.32 9.99
C ILE A 111 -8.19 2.04 8.65
N ILE A 112 -9.14 1.90 7.71
CA ILE A 112 -9.05 2.58 6.42
C ILE A 112 -9.08 4.10 6.61
N THR A 113 -10.01 4.60 7.42
CA THR A 113 -10.12 6.03 7.72
C THR A 113 -8.85 6.55 8.40
N MET A 114 -8.33 5.85 9.40
CA MET A 114 -7.07 6.17 10.05
C MET A 114 -5.92 6.32 9.05
N LEU A 115 -5.73 5.35 8.16
CA LEU A 115 -4.64 5.39 7.17
C LEU A 115 -4.81 6.54 6.18
N LEU A 116 -6.04 6.84 5.75
CA LEU A 116 -6.34 7.97 4.87
C LEU A 116 -6.11 9.31 5.57
N ASP A 117 -6.50 9.44 6.83
CA ASP A 117 -6.26 10.63 7.64
C ASP A 117 -4.76 10.90 7.81
N GLU A 118 -3.98 9.85 8.09
CA GLU A 118 -2.52 9.97 8.17
C GLU A 118 -1.89 10.38 6.83
N CYS A 119 -2.38 9.85 5.71
CA CYS A 119 -1.96 10.30 4.37
C CYS A 119 -2.34 11.78 4.13
N SER A 120 -3.55 12.18 4.51
CA SER A 120 -4.01 13.58 4.37
C SER A 120 -3.17 14.55 5.20
N LYS A 121 -2.89 14.23 6.48
CA LYS A 121 -2.00 15.02 7.35
C LYS A 121 -0.57 15.13 6.79
N ALA A 122 -0.14 14.14 6.04
CA ALA A 122 1.17 14.10 5.39
C ALA A 122 1.17 14.69 3.97
N ASN A 123 0.09 15.37 3.54
CA ASN A 123 -0.08 15.98 2.23
C ASN A 123 0.10 15.02 1.04
N VAL A 124 -0.28 13.74 1.22
CA VAL A 124 -0.26 12.75 0.15
C VAL A 124 -1.38 13.02 -0.85
N THR A 125 -1.05 13.04 -2.13
CA THR A 125 -2.05 13.05 -3.20
C THR A 125 -2.48 11.62 -3.52
N LEU A 126 -3.77 11.30 -3.38
CA LEU A 126 -4.35 10.01 -3.73
C LEU A 126 -5.20 10.14 -4.98
N GLU A 127 -4.90 9.35 -6.01
CA GLU A 127 -5.69 9.25 -7.25
C GLU A 127 -6.15 7.81 -7.48
N LEU A 128 -7.46 7.63 -7.44
CA LEU A 128 -8.14 6.36 -7.72
C LEU A 128 -8.59 6.30 -9.19
N ASN A 129 -9.13 5.14 -9.61
CA ASN A 129 -9.55 4.88 -11.00
C ASN A 129 -8.43 5.18 -12.01
N THR A 130 -7.17 5.00 -11.61
CA THR A 130 -6.00 5.30 -12.42
C THR A 130 -5.30 4.03 -12.87
N LYS A 131 -5.27 3.80 -14.17
CA LYS A 131 -4.63 2.64 -14.79
C LYS A 131 -3.18 2.96 -15.13
N ILE A 132 -2.28 2.05 -14.82
CA ILE A 132 -0.87 2.10 -15.23
C ILE A 132 -0.75 1.41 -16.60
N HIS A 133 -0.14 2.08 -17.56
CA HIS A 133 0.11 1.56 -18.91
C HIS A 133 1.54 1.09 -19.08
N SER A 134 2.50 1.87 -18.62
CA SER A 134 3.91 1.50 -18.69
C SER A 134 4.73 2.13 -17.58
N VAL A 135 5.83 1.47 -17.24
CA VAL A 135 6.84 1.91 -16.29
C VAL A 135 8.19 1.78 -16.97
N HIS A 136 8.99 2.84 -16.96
CA HIS A 136 10.32 2.85 -17.57
C HIS A 136 11.33 3.51 -16.62
N SER A 137 12.59 3.10 -16.72
CA SER A 137 13.69 3.85 -16.11
C SER A 137 13.83 5.22 -16.78
N ALA A 138 14.15 6.25 -16.01
CA ALA A 138 14.56 7.56 -16.48
C ALA A 138 15.94 7.88 -15.92
N GLN A 139 16.57 8.98 -16.40
CA GLN A 139 17.92 9.35 -16.00
C GLN A 139 18.07 9.45 -14.49
N ASP A 140 17.08 10.07 -13.81
CA ASP A 140 17.07 10.31 -12.36
C ASP A 140 15.85 9.68 -11.67
N GLY A 141 15.45 8.47 -12.09
CA GLY A 141 14.31 7.79 -11.48
C GLY A 141 13.44 6.98 -12.44
N PHE A 142 12.16 7.24 -12.44
CA PHE A 142 11.16 6.46 -13.16
C PHE A 142 10.19 7.36 -13.94
N ARG A 143 9.80 6.88 -15.11
CA ARG A 143 8.75 7.44 -15.96
C ARG A 143 7.58 6.50 -16.03
N VAL A 144 6.39 6.95 -15.65
CA VAL A 144 5.18 6.13 -15.61
C VAL A 144 4.09 6.78 -16.43
N VAL A 145 3.53 6.04 -17.38
CA VAL A 145 2.38 6.48 -18.18
C VAL A 145 1.11 5.92 -17.56
N VAL A 146 0.15 6.80 -17.33
CA VAL A 146 -1.11 6.48 -16.68
C VAL A 146 -2.31 7.01 -17.46
N SER A 147 -3.47 6.43 -17.24
CA SER A 147 -4.75 7.05 -17.62
C SER A 147 -5.73 7.01 -16.45
N ALA A 148 -6.51 8.05 -16.33
CA ALA A 148 -7.60 8.16 -15.37
C ALA A 148 -8.92 8.37 -16.09
N HIS A 149 -9.97 7.64 -15.69
CA HIS A 149 -11.32 7.89 -16.16
C HIS A 149 -11.91 9.10 -15.44
N THR A 150 -12.26 10.13 -16.21
CA THR A 150 -12.94 11.33 -15.74
C THR A 150 -14.34 11.42 -16.33
N HIS A 151 -15.17 12.30 -15.82
CA HIS A 151 -16.50 12.56 -16.39
C HIS A 151 -16.46 13.06 -17.85
N THR A 152 -15.30 13.58 -18.30
CA THR A 152 -15.07 14.09 -19.65
C THR A 152 -14.36 13.09 -20.57
N GLY A 153 -14.13 11.84 -20.10
CA GLY A 153 -13.43 10.79 -20.83
C GLY A 153 -12.13 10.35 -20.18
N GLU A 154 -11.34 9.59 -20.94
CA GLU A 154 -10.05 9.09 -20.47
C GLU A 154 -8.97 10.17 -20.64
N LYS A 155 -8.28 10.50 -19.56
CA LYS A 155 -7.15 11.42 -19.52
C LYS A 155 -5.85 10.65 -19.36
N HIS A 156 -4.91 10.87 -20.28
CA HIS A 156 -3.55 10.34 -20.17
C HIS A 156 -2.61 11.35 -19.51
N ALA A 157 -1.73 10.86 -18.66
CA ALA A 157 -0.69 11.66 -18.03
C ALA A 157 0.62 10.86 -17.99
N GLU A 158 1.71 11.60 -17.91
CA GLU A 158 3.05 11.09 -17.71
C GLU A 158 3.57 11.62 -16.38
N ILE A 159 4.12 10.74 -15.56
CA ILE A 159 4.62 11.04 -14.23
C ILE A 159 6.10 10.68 -14.20
N ILE A 160 6.93 11.63 -13.78
CA ILE A 160 8.34 11.42 -13.47
C ILE A 160 8.47 11.38 -11.96
N SER A 161 9.13 10.37 -11.43
CA SER A 161 9.38 10.24 -9.99
C SER A 161 10.81 9.81 -9.71
N GLN A 162 11.40 10.35 -8.64
CA GLN A 162 12.72 9.92 -8.17
C GLN A 162 12.69 8.48 -7.65
N SER A 163 11.60 8.10 -7.00
CA SER A 163 11.40 6.75 -6.46
C SER A 163 10.06 6.19 -6.87
N LEU A 164 10.04 4.89 -7.18
CA LEU A 164 8.82 4.13 -7.46
C LEU A 164 8.65 3.03 -6.43
N VAL A 165 7.45 2.97 -5.83
CA VAL A 165 7.05 1.90 -4.91
C VAL A 165 5.94 1.08 -5.54
N VAL A 166 6.16 -0.22 -5.66
CA VAL A 166 5.17 -1.17 -6.15
C VAL A 166 4.50 -1.84 -4.95
N ALA A 167 3.29 -1.41 -4.61
CA ALA A 167 2.50 -1.87 -3.48
C ALA A 167 1.16 -2.52 -3.90
N THR A 168 1.15 -3.12 -5.09
CA THR A 168 -0.06 -3.67 -5.74
C THR A 168 -0.65 -4.89 -5.04
N GLY A 169 0.10 -5.49 -4.10
CA GLY A 169 -0.28 -6.73 -3.44
C GLY A 169 -0.17 -7.96 -4.35
N GLY A 170 -0.55 -9.11 -3.83
CA GLY A 170 -0.52 -10.40 -4.55
C GLY A 170 -1.87 -10.80 -5.13
N LEU A 171 -1.89 -11.93 -5.85
CA LEU A 171 -3.06 -12.46 -6.59
C LEU A 171 -4.11 -13.17 -5.69
N SER A 172 -4.13 -12.89 -4.40
CA SER A 172 -4.91 -13.66 -3.43
C SER A 172 -6.44 -13.59 -3.59
N ILE A 173 -6.98 -12.53 -4.18
CA ILE A 173 -8.44 -12.36 -4.34
C ILE A 173 -8.74 -11.69 -5.68
N PRO A 174 -8.86 -12.44 -6.78
CA PRO A 174 -9.09 -11.88 -8.13
C PRO A 174 -10.33 -10.99 -8.23
N LYS A 175 -11.41 -11.34 -7.51
CA LYS A 175 -12.69 -10.62 -7.57
C LYS A 175 -12.63 -9.15 -7.10
N ILE A 176 -11.58 -8.77 -6.36
CA ILE A 176 -11.38 -7.37 -5.91
C ILE A 176 -10.25 -6.67 -6.66
N GLY A 177 -9.92 -7.13 -7.88
CA GLY A 177 -8.98 -6.46 -8.77
C GLY A 177 -7.51 -6.83 -8.57
N ALA A 178 -7.21 -7.98 -7.95
CA ALA A 178 -5.83 -8.48 -7.92
C ALA A 178 -5.29 -8.66 -9.34
N SER A 179 -4.11 -8.12 -9.62
CA SER A 179 -3.47 -8.15 -10.94
C SER A 179 -2.00 -8.59 -10.85
N ARG A 180 -1.47 -9.03 -11.98
CA ARG A 180 -0.03 -9.40 -12.09
C ARG A 180 0.90 -8.19 -12.19
N LEU A 181 0.37 -6.97 -12.29
CA LEU A 181 1.14 -5.75 -12.59
C LEU A 181 2.45 -5.64 -11.78
N GLY A 182 2.40 -5.91 -10.47
CA GLY A 182 3.60 -5.83 -9.63
C GLY A 182 4.67 -6.85 -9.99
N TYR A 183 4.26 -8.06 -10.35
CA TYR A 183 5.18 -9.12 -10.79
C TYR A 183 5.76 -8.82 -12.17
N ASP A 184 4.93 -8.30 -13.08
CA ASP A 184 5.34 -7.94 -14.45
C ASP A 184 6.37 -6.79 -14.39
N ILE A 185 6.15 -5.78 -13.53
CA ILE A 185 7.13 -4.71 -13.28
C ILE A 185 8.43 -5.30 -12.70
N ALA A 186 8.35 -6.19 -11.69
CA ALA A 186 9.54 -6.80 -11.11
C ALA A 186 10.37 -7.55 -12.17
N GLN A 187 9.73 -8.37 -12.99
CA GLN A 187 10.38 -9.10 -14.08
C GLN A 187 10.98 -8.15 -15.14
N GLN A 188 10.27 -7.08 -15.50
CA GLN A 188 10.76 -6.05 -16.42
C GLN A 188 12.06 -5.41 -15.94
N PHE A 189 12.22 -5.23 -14.61
CA PHE A 189 13.44 -4.71 -13.99
C PHE A 189 14.46 -5.80 -13.64
N GLY A 190 14.32 -7.00 -14.18
CA GLY A 190 15.27 -8.11 -14.03
C GLY A 190 15.24 -8.79 -12.66
N LEU A 191 14.18 -8.58 -11.86
CA LEU A 191 14.02 -9.26 -10.58
C LEU A 191 13.38 -10.63 -10.77
N GLU A 192 13.92 -11.62 -10.09
CA GLU A 192 13.34 -12.96 -10.06
C GLU A 192 12.07 -12.94 -9.19
N VAL A 193 10.98 -13.49 -9.74
CA VAL A 193 9.72 -13.69 -9.01
C VAL A 193 9.63 -15.16 -8.63
N THR A 194 9.57 -15.44 -7.32
CA THR A 194 9.38 -16.81 -6.81
C THR A 194 8.03 -17.36 -7.27
N SER A 195 7.89 -18.70 -7.30
CA SER A 195 6.61 -19.36 -7.62
C SER A 195 5.48 -18.84 -6.73
N LEU A 196 4.35 -18.56 -7.34
CA LEU A 196 3.16 -17.99 -6.71
C LEU A 196 2.23 -19.10 -6.23
#